data_ace3fc8502d8298502a9f2b2b84c1325
#
_entry.id   ace3fc8502d8298502a9f2b2b84c1325
#
_cell.length_a   1.000
_cell.length_b   1.000
_cell.length_c   1.000
_cell.angle_alpha   90.00
_cell.angle_beta   90.00
_cell.angle_gamma   90.00
#
_symmetry.space_group_name_H-M   'P 1'
#
loop_
_entity.id
_entity.type
_entity.pdbx_description
1 polymer ?
#
loop_
_entity_poly.entity_id
_entity_poly.type
_entity_poly.pdbx_seq_one_letter_code
_entity_poly.pdbx_strand_id
1 'polypeptide(L)'
;MEEFKDLHPWLWSSILIVGTLILALLARFLIVAGLKRIDRQNQTVLHSIIRRTEAASWWIFPLLGFLIALPGISLPPNISAYLQHAVLLGLIAAHAWLVILISEVATDFIAARYTAEDLQARKVQTQLQLLHRIVFVVVLIVALGVMLMTFPTIRSIGTSLLASAGLAGLVVGIAMRPTLASLVAGIQIALTQPIRIEDSVVVEGEWGWIEEIGTTHVVIRIWDLRRLVVPLSYFIEHPFQNWTRTNPDLIGTVALWVDYTVSVEALRQELRRILGTTADWKGDVCVLQVTEATDRALQLRALMDARNASQAWDLRCYVREKLIQFLQERYPQSLPRFRADIQTFSSGQKGPYDHNVPVSNSPVRRNE
;
A
#
# COMPACT_ATOMS: atom_id res chain seq x y z
N MET A 1 -50.01 -42.01 -4.73
CA MET A 1 -48.65 -42.11 -4.20
C MET A 1 -48.65 -42.38 -2.70
N GLU A 2 -49.56 -41.83 -1.92
CA GLU A 2 -49.68 -42.11 -0.48
C GLU A 2 -50.03 -43.55 -0.18
N GLU A 3 -51.00 -44.13 -0.92
CA GLU A 3 -51.39 -45.54 -0.77
C GLU A 3 -50.22 -46.55 -1.01
N PHE A 4 -49.32 -46.23 -1.91
CA PHE A 4 -48.16 -47.11 -2.21
C PHE A 4 -47.09 -47.02 -1.10
N LYS A 5 -47.01 -45.92 -0.39
CA LYS A 5 -46.15 -45.69 0.75
C LYS A 5 -46.58 -46.51 1.97
N ASP A 6 -47.86 -46.67 2.15
CA ASP A 6 -48.45 -47.42 3.28
C ASP A 6 -48.44 -48.91 3.09
N LEU A 7 -48.53 -49.41 1.83
CA LEU A 7 -48.47 -50.85 1.53
C LEU A 7 -47.05 -51.43 1.58
N HIS A 8 -46.01 -50.65 1.20
CA HIS A 8 -44.64 -51.18 1.12
C HIS A 8 -43.59 -50.11 1.57
N PRO A 9 -43.55 -49.78 2.86
CA PRO A 9 -42.70 -48.73 3.37
C PRO A 9 -41.21 -48.96 3.11
N TRP A 10 -40.78 -50.22 3.08
CA TRP A 10 -39.36 -50.60 2.79
C TRP A 10 -38.99 -50.38 1.32
N LEU A 11 -39.91 -50.69 0.39
CA LEU A 11 -39.68 -50.45 -1.04
C LEU A 11 -39.62 -48.97 -1.35
N TRP A 12 -40.50 -48.17 -0.76
CA TRP A 12 -40.53 -46.74 -0.91
C TRP A 12 -39.23 -46.08 -0.40
N SER A 13 -38.79 -46.44 0.80
CA SER A 13 -37.55 -45.96 1.40
C SER A 13 -36.34 -46.31 0.54
N SER A 14 -36.30 -47.52 0.00
CA SER A 14 -35.19 -47.97 -0.87
C SER A 14 -35.13 -47.19 -2.20
N ILE A 15 -36.30 -46.98 -2.84
CA ILE A 15 -36.40 -46.20 -4.08
C ILE A 15 -35.97 -44.78 -3.85
N LEU A 16 -36.34 -44.16 -2.73
CA LEU A 16 -36.01 -42.79 -2.39
C LEU A 16 -34.49 -42.64 -2.12
N ILE A 17 -33.89 -43.54 -1.39
CA ILE A 17 -32.41 -43.57 -1.15
C ILE A 17 -31.68 -43.68 -2.46
N VAL A 18 -32.03 -44.71 -3.27
CA VAL A 18 -31.33 -44.97 -4.53
C VAL A 18 -31.54 -43.79 -5.52
N GLY A 19 -32.78 -43.29 -5.60
CA GLY A 19 -33.10 -42.16 -6.49
C GLY A 19 -32.33 -40.89 -6.13
N THR A 20 -32.27 -40.51 -4.84
CA THR A 20 -31.54 -39.33 -4.39
C THR A 20 -30.04 -39.52 -4.52
N LEU A 21 -29.49 -40.71 -4.28
CA LEU A 21 -28.09 -41.02 -4.47
C LEU A 21 -27.69 -40.92 -5.95
N ILE A 22 -28.52 -41.54 -6.85
CA ILE A 22 -28.29 -41.42 -8.30
C ILE A 22 -28.33 -39.95 -8.74
N LEU A 23 -29.30 -39.17 -8.26
CA LEU A 23 -29.43 -37.75 -8.59
C LEU A 23 -28.21 -36.98 -8.08
N ALA A 24 -27.72 -37.23 -6.87
CA ALA A 24 -26.55 -36.60 -6.29
C ALA A 24 -25.29 -36.95 -7.09
N LEU A 25 -25.11 -38.21 -7.49
CA LEU A 25 -23.98 -38.64 -8.31
C LEU A 25 -24.07 -38.05 -9.73
N LEU A 26 -25.27 -37.96 -10.30
CA LEU A 26 -25.47 -37.31 -11.60
C LEU A 26 -25.12 -35.80 -11.54
N ALA A 27 -25.61 -35.12 -10.50
CA ALA A 27 -25.27 -33.71 -10.26
C ALA A 27 -23.75 -33.50 -10.13
N ARG A 28 -23.10 -34.36 -9.34
CA ARG A 28 -21.64 -34.39 -9.25
C ARG A 28 -20.99 -34.58 -10.63
N PHE A 29 -21.43 -35.59 -11.38
CA PHE A 29 -20.88 -35.85 -12.71
C PHE A 29 -21.04 -34.66 -13.65
N LEU A 30 -22.21 -34.04 -13.68
CA LEU A 30 -22.46 -32.87 -14.52
C LEU A 30 -21.59 -31.66 -14.14
N ILE A 31 -21.44 -31.40 -12.82
CA ILE A 31 -20.59 -30.31 -12.32
C ILE A 31 -19.12 -30.56 -12.69
N VAL A 32 -18.60 -31.76 -12.38
CA VAL A 32 -17.20 -32.12 -12.69
C VAL A 32 -16.97 -32.16 -14.20
N ALA A 33 -17.89 -32.70 -14.99
CA ALA A 33 -17.81 -32.71 -16.46
C ALA A 33 -17.86 -31.30 -17.05
N GLY A 34 -18.74 -30.44 -16.52
CA GLY A 34 -18.80 -29.02 -16.89
C GLY A 34 -17.50 -28.28 -16.59
N LEU A 35 -16.94 -28.45 -15.39
CA LEU A 35 -15.65 -27.89 -15.02
C LEU A 35 -14.50 -28.42 -15.91
N LYS A 36 -14.46 -29.73 -16.17
CA LYS A 36 -13.46 -30.34 -17.09
C LYS A 36 -13.62 -29.85 -18.53
N ARG A 37 -14.82 -29.48 -18.95
CA ARG A 37 -15.06 -28.92 -20.29
C ARG A 37 -14.54 -27.49 -20.44
N ILE A 38 -14.66 -26.69 -19.36
CA ILE A 38 -14.10 -25.32 -19.30
C ILE A 38 -12.58 -25.37 -19.27
N ASP A 39 -11.99 -26.36 -18.58
CA ASP A 39 -10.54 -26.54 -18.44
C ASP A 39 -9.82 -26.88 -19.75
N ARG A 40 -10.50 -27.37 -20.75
CA ARG A 40 -9.92 -27.67 -22.09
C ARG A 40 -9.29 -26.44 -22.78
N GLN A 41 -9.57 -25.22 -22.31
CA GLN A 41 -9.06 -23.98 -22.87
C GLN A 41 -7.88 -23.35 -22.07
N ASN A 42 -7.65 -23.77 -20.81
CA ASN A 42 -6.67 -23.10 -19.94
C ASN A 42 -5.96 -24.11 -18.98
N GLN A 43 -4.89 -24.69 -19.44
CA GLN A 43 -4.31 -25.98 -19.01
C GLN A 43 -3.64 -26.09 -17.63
N THR A 44 -3.68 -25.16 -16.67
CA THR A 44 -2.79 -25.31 -15.50
C THR A 44 -3.43 -25.25 -14.12
N VAL A 45 -4.34 -24.35 -13.84
CA VAL A 45 -4.89 -24.12 -12.49
C VAL A 45 -6.15 -24.95 -12.24
N LEU A 46 -7.11 -24.86 -13.15
CA LEU A 46 -8.41 -25.49 -13.04
C LEU A 46 -8.28 -27.01 -12.98
N HIS A 47 -7.34 -27.58 -13.72
CA HIS A 47 -7.06 -29.02 -13.72
C HIS A 47 -6.60 -29.53 -12.34
N SER A 48 -5.70 -28.81 -11.66
CA SER A 48 -5.21 -29.16 -10.32
C SER A 48 -6.32 -29.03 -9.28
N ILE A 49 -7.16 -27.99 -9.37
CA ILE A 49 -8.33 -27.81 -8.51
C ILE A 49 -9.28 -28.99 -8.68
N ILE A 50 -9.70 -29.31 -9.91
CA ILE A 50 -10.64 -30.39 -10.20
C ILE A 50 -10.12 -31.73 -9.68
N ARG A 51 -8.86 -32.07 -9.96
CA ARG A 51 -8.27 -33.36 -9.57
C ARG A 51 -8.25 -33.55 -8.06
N ARG A 52 -7.91 -32.50 -7.27
CA ARG A 52 -7.85 -32.62 -5.81
C ARG A 52 -9.22 -32.50 -5.13
N THR A 53 -10.09 -31.63 -5.63
CA THR A 53 -11.46 -31.49 -5.07
C THR A 53 -12.34 -32.67 -5.45
N GLU A 54 -11.98 -33.46 -6.48
CA GLU A 54 -12.70 -34.69 -6.86
C GLU A 54 -12.80 -35.67 -5.69
N ALA A 55 -11.76 -35.79 -4.85
CA ALA A 55 -11.79 -36.64 -3.66
C ALA A 55 -12.83 -36.22 -2.63
N ALA A 56 -12.89 -34.93 -2.30
CA ALA A 56 -13.89 -34.41 -1.35
C ALA A 56 -15.33 -34.49 -1.92
N SER A 57 -15.50 -34.26 -3.22
CA SER A 57 -16.80 -34.35 -3.89
C SER A 57 -17.43 -35.75 -3.83
N TRP A 58 -16.61 -36.82 -3.76
CA TRP A 58 -17.10 -38.19 -3.59
C TRP A 58 -17.82 -38.43 -2.26
N TRP A 59 -17.52 -37.65 -1.24
CA TRP A 59 -18.19 -37.71 0.06
C TRP A 59 -19.32 -36.71 0.21
N ILE A 60 -19.13 -35.49 -0.30
CA ILE A 60 -20.11 -34.39 -0.15
C ILE A 60 -21.42 -34.73 -0.86
N PHE A 61 -21.38 -35.17 -2.13
CA PHE A 61 -22.60 -35.40 -2.92
C PHE A 61 -23.44 -36.57 -2.41
N PRO A 62 -22.90 -37.75 -2.09
CA PRO A 62 -23.66 -38.85 -1.51
C PRO A 62 -24.24 -38.51 -0.13
N LEU A 63 -23.46 -37.84 0.75
CA LEU A 63 -23.97 -37.42 2.06
C LEU A 63 -25.10 -36.42 1.94
N LEU A 64 -25.05 -35.51 0.97
CA LEU A 64 -26.09 -34.53 0.70
C LEU A 64 -27.34 -35.20 0.13
N GLY A 65 -27.21 -36.16 -0.81
CA GLY A 65 -28.30 -36.97 -1.33
C GLY A 65 -28.96 -37.78 -0.23
N PHE A 66 -28.17 -38.37 0.66
CA PHE A 66 -28.69 -39.14 1.79
C PHE A 66 -29.42 -38.25 2.82
N LEU A 67 -28.89 -37.05 3.10
CA LEU A 67 -29.56 -36.06 3.97
C LEU A 67 -30.94 -35.66 3.43
N ILE A 68 -31.04 -35.48 2.11
CA ILE A 68 -32.34 -35.16 1.43
C ILE A 68 -33.32 -36.35 1.48
N ALA A 69 -32.80 -37.57 1.40
CA ALA A 69 -33.64 -38.77 1.45
C ALA A 69 -34.22 -39.05 2.84
N LEU A 70 -33.47 -38.75 3.90
CA LEU A 70 -33.79 -39.13 5.29
C LEU A 70 -35.20 -38.78 5.77
N PRO A 71 -35.79 -37.58 5.49
CA PRO A 71 -37.16 -37.25 5.93
C PRO A 71 -38.26 -38.13 5.29
N GLY A 72 -37.96 -38.74 4.14
CA GLY A 72 -38.92 -39.57 3.40
C GLY A 72 -38.80 -41.08 3.71
N ILE A 73 -37.85 -41.47 4.56
CA ILE A 73 -37.59 -42.85 4.92
C ILE A 73 -38.44 -43.23 6.16
N SER A 74 -39.11 -44.37 6.12
CA SER A 74 -39.91 -44.88 7.24
C SER A 74 -39.04 -45.54 8.31
N LEU A 75 -38.27 -44.73 9.06
CA LEU A 75 -37.45 -45.17 10.17
C LEU A 75 -38.05 -44.74 11.51
N PRO A 76 -37.77 -45.49 12.60
CA PRO A 76 -38.08 -45.06 13.95
C PRO A 76 -37.51 -43.66 14.21
N PRO A 77 -38.25 -42.75 14.86
CA PRO A 77 -37.85 -41.35 15.05
C PRO A 77 -36.45 -41.21 15.67
N ASN A 78 -36.10 -42.05 16.64
CA ASN A 78 -34.81 -42.04 17.30
C ASN A 78 -33.63 -42.38 16.34
N ILE A 79 -33.83 -43.41 15.49
CA ILE A 79 -32.79 -43.85 14.52
C ILE A 79 -32.62 -42.79 13.44
N SER A 80 -33.71 -42.23 12.93
CA SER A 80 -33.73 -41.14 11.94
C SER A 80 -32.95 -39.91 12.45
N ALA A 81 -33.19 -39.50 13.70
CA ALA A 81 -32.52 -38.38 14.32
C ALA A 81 -30.99 -38.61 14.44
N TYR A 82 -30.53 -39.78 14.94
CA TYR A 82 -29.12 -40.11 15.05
C TYR A 82 -28.43 -40.15 13.68
N LEU A 83 -29.11 -40.73 12.70
CA LEU A 83 -28.55 -40.87 11.35
C LEU A 83 -28.44 -39.51 10.66
N GLN A 84 -29.46 -38.69 10.78
CA GLN A 84 -29.43 -37.27 10.29
C GLN A 84 -28.30 -36.48 10.90
N HIS A 85 -28.13 -36.65 12.22
CA HIS A 85 -27.03 -35.98 12.92
C HIS A 85 -25.65 -36.46 12.46
N ALA A 86 -25.43 -37.77 12.31
CA ALA A 86 -24.19 -38.35 11.80
C ALA A 86 -23.87 -37.85 10.39
N VAL A 87 -24.84 -37.78 9.49
CA VAL A 87 -24.68 -37.30 8.13
C VAL A 87 -24.33 -35.80 8.13
N LEU A 88 -24.95 -35.01 9.01
CA LEU A 88 -24.64 -33.60 9.16
C LEU A 88 -23.19 -33.39 9.62
N LEU A 89 -22.72 -34.15 10.60
CA LEU A 89 -21.30 -34.13 11.04
C LEU A 89 -20.36 -34.51 9.91
N GLY A 90 -20.70 -35.56 9.15
CA GLY A 90 -19.94 -35.98 7.97
C GLY A 90 -19.87 -34.87 6.90
N LEU A 91 -20.97 -34.16 6.66
CA LEU A 91 -20.99 -33.03 5.74
C LEU A 91 -20.10 -31.87 6.20
N ILE A 92 -20.15 -31.52 7.49
CA ILE A 92 -19.29 -30.47 8.05
C ILE A 92 -17.81 -30.86 7.86
N ALA A 93 -17.43 -32.13 8.17
CA ALA A 93 -16.09 -32.64 7.98
C ALA A 93 -15.65 -32.60 6.50
N ALA A 94 -16.53 -33.05 5.61
CA ALA A 94 -16.24 -33.06 4.17
C ALA A 94 -16.07 -31.65 3.58
N HIS A 95 -16.86 -30.66 4.04
CA HIS A 95 -16.68 -29.27 3.63
C HIS A 95 -15.39 -28.67 4.19
N ALA A 96 -15.06 -28.93 5.46
CA ALA A 96 -13.79 -28.50 6.04
C ALA A 96 -12.59 -29.10 5.26
N TRP A 97 -12.66 -30.38 4.93
CA TRP A 97 -11.65 -31.04 4.09
C TRP A 97 -11.54 -30.41 2.69
N LEU A 98 -12.68 -30.08 2.06
CA LEU A 98 -12.71 -29.40 0.76
C LEU A 98 -11.97 -28.05 0.82
N VAL A 99 -12.21 -27.22 1.85
CA VAL A 99 -11.51 -25.93 2.03
C VAL A 99 -10.01 -26.13 2.20
N ILE A 100 -9.58 -27.14 2.96
CA ILE A 100 -8.15 -27.48 3.12
C ILE A 100 -7.53 -27.88 1.77
N LEU A 101 -8.20 -28.74 0.99
CA LEU A 101 -7.71 -29.14 -0.33
C LEU A 101 -7.59 -27.96 -1.30
N ILE A 102 -8.55 -27.02 -1.27
CA ILE A 102 -8.47 -25.81 -2.09
C ILE A 102 -7.26 -24.94 -1.68
N SER A 103 -6.97 -24.85 -0.38
CA SER A 103 -5.79 -24.10 0.08
C SER A 103 -4.47 -24.76 -0.36
N GLU A 104 -4.40 -26.10 -0.40
CA GLU A 104 -3.23 -26.82 -0.93
C GLU A 104 -3.03 -26.56 -2.43
N VAL A 105 -4.11 -26.57 -3.21
CA VAL A 105 -4.03 -26.26 -4.65
C VAL A 105 -3.51 -24.85 -4.88
N ALA A 106 -3.97 -23.88 -4.10
CA ALA A 106 -3.48 -22.51 -4.19
C ALA A 106 -1.97 -22.40 -3.90
N THR A 107 -1.50 -23.13 -2.88
CA THR A 107 -0.06 -23.15 -2.54
C THR A 107 0.78 -23.81 -3.64
N ASP A 108 0.33 -24.94 -4.19
CA ASP A 108 1.03 -25.64 -5.27
C ASP A 108 1.11 -24.81 -6.54
N PHE A 109 0.02 -24.10 -6.86
CA PHE A 109 -0.04 -23.24 -8.05
C PHE A 109 0.95 -22.06 -7.97
N ILE A 110 1.03 -21.43 -6.81
CA ILE A 110 1.97 -20.32 -6.60
C ILE A 110 3.41 -20.86 -6.63
N ALA A 111 3.66 -22.01 -5.97
CA ALA A 111 4.97 -22.66 -5.94
C ALA A 111 5.46 -23.08 -7.35
N ALA A 112 4.56 -23.53 -8.22
CA ALA A 112 4.90 -23.96 -9.59
C ALA A 112 5.38 -22.82 -10.50
N ARG A 113 5.15 -21.53 -10.13
CA ARG A 113 5.65 -20.39 -10.89
C ARG A 113 7.11 -20.05 -10.62
N TYR A 114 7.72 -20.64 -9.60
CA TYR A 114 9.11 -20.41 -9.21
C TYR A 114 9.96 -21.63 -9.54
N THR A 115 11.06 -21.43 -10.24
CA THR A 115 12.00 -22.50 -10.58
C THR A 115 12.76 -22.96 -9.34
N ALA A 116 12.94 -24.25 -9.16
CA ALA A 116 13.48 -24.87 -7.95
C ALA A 116 14.92 -24.45 -7.56
N GLU A 117 15.67 -23.83 -8.46
CA GLU A 117 17.04 -23.38 -8.27
C GLU A 117 17.16 -21.96 -7.72
N ASP A 118 16.06 -21.22 -7.65
CA ASP A 118 16.07 -19.83 -7.20
C ASP A 118 15.96 -19.74 -5.67
N LEU A 119 16.83 -18.94 -5.04
CA LEU A 119 16.75 -18.63 -3.60
C LEU A 119 15.39 -18.02 -3.21
N GLN A 120 14.75 -17.31 -4.14
CA GLN A 120 13.40 -16.79 -3.96
C GLN A 120 12.35 -17.91 -3.88
N ALA A 121 12.51 -18.99 -4.62
CA ALA A 121 11.60 -20.13 -4.59
C ALA A 121 11.52 -20.77 -3.19
N ARG A 122 12.64 -20.94 -2.50
CA ARG A 122 12.68 -21.49 -1.13
C ARG A 122 11.98 -20.59 -0.13
N LYS A 123 12.15 -19.27 -0.24
CA LYS A 123 11.48 -18.28 0.62
C LYS A 123 9.97 -18.32 0.43
N VAL A 124 9.50 -18.32 -0.82
CA VAL A 124 8.08 -18.39 -1.16
C VAL A 124 7.46 -19.70 -0.69
N GLN A 125 8.14 -20.83 -0.88
CA GLN A 125 7.66 -22.14 -0.45
C GLN A 125 7.46 -22.21 1.08
N THR A 126 8.40 -21.66 1.86
CA THR A 126 8.27 -21.60 3.33
C THR A 126 7.09 -20.73 3.74
N GLN A 127 6.89 -19.57 3.09
CA GLN A 127 5.76 -18.68 3.36
C GLN A 127 4.41 -19.35 3.05
N LEU A 128 4.32 -20.06 1.92
CA LEU A 128 3.10 -20.77 1.51
C LEU A 128 2.77 -21.91 2.48
N GLN A 129 3.77 -22.68 2.93
CA GLN A 129 3.56 -23.73 3.93
C GLN A 129 3.04 -23.18 5.26
N LEU A 130 3.56 -22.02 5.68
CA LEU A 130 3.10 -21.36 6.89
C LEU A 130 1.66 -20.85 6.74
N LEU A 131 1.33 -20.27 5.60
CA LEU A 131 -0.03 -19.83 5.29
C LEU A 131 -1.01 -20.99 5.27
N HIS A 132 -0.67 -22.11 4.62
CA HIS A 132 -1.48 -23.33 4.61
C HIS A 132 -1.73 -23.84 6.03
N ARG A 133 -0.70 -23.87 6.89
CA ARG A 133 -0.85 -24.29 8.30
C ARG A 133 -1.82 -23.40 9.07
N ILE A 134 -1.76 -22.07 8.84
CA ILE A 134 -2.71 -21.13 9.46
C ILE A 134 -4.13 -21.44 9.00
N VAL A 135 -4.36 -21.58 7.68
CA VAL A 135 -5.66 -21.92 7.10
C VAL A 135 -6.17 -23.23 7.69
N PHE A 136 -5.34 -24.27 7.76
CA PHE A 136 -5.69 -25.58 8.36
C PHE A 136 -6.19 -25.42 9.80
N VAL A 137 -5.44 -24.69 10.65
CA VAL A 137 -5.82 -24.48 12.06
C VAL A 137 -7.15 -23.72 12.17
N VAL A 138 -7.33 -22.66 11.39
CA VAL A 138 -8.57 -21.86 11.38
C VAL A 138 -9.76 -22.73 10.94
N VAL A 139 -9.62 -23.48 9.85
CA VAL A 139 -10.68 -24.36 9.35
C VAL A 139 -11.02 -25.42 10.38
N LEU A 140 -10.01 -26.01 11.03
CA LEU A 140 -10.21 -27.02 12.08
C LEU A 140 -11.01 -26.46 13.27
N ILE A 141 -10.64 -25.27 13.76
CA ILE A 141 -11.34 -24.61 14.87
C ILE A 141 -12.78 -24.32 14.51
N VAL A 142 -13.03 -23.75 13.31
CA VAL A 142 -14.38 -23.45 12.83
C VAL A 142 -15.20 -24.71 12.66
N ALA A 143 -14.66 -25.75 12.02
CA ALA A 143 -15.36 -27.01 11.82
C ALA A 143 -15.70 -27.67 13.17
N LEU A 144 -14.78 -27.70 14.12
CA LEU A 144 -14.99 -28.23 15.46
C LEU A 144 -16.10 -27.44 16.19
N GLY A 145 -16.04 -26.10 16.15
CA GLY A 145 -17.05 -25.24 16.75
C GLY A 145 -18.46 -25.49 16.16
N VAL A 146 -18.56 -25.57 14.82
CA VAL A 146 -19.82 -25.87 14.13
C VAL A 146 -20.31 -27.28 14.48
N MET A 147 -19.42 -28.29 14.53
CA MET A 147 -19.80 -29.65 14.95
C MET A 147 -20.33 -29.68 16.39
N LEU A 148 -19.66 -29.00 17.33
CA LEU A 148 -20.11 -28.92 18.72
C LEU A 148 -21.48 -28.25 18.84
N MET A 149 -21.78 -27.26 18.00
CA MET A 149 -23.08 -26.57 17.99
C MET A 149 -24.24 -27.47 17.54
N THR A 150 -23.98 -28.58 16.86
CA THR A 150 -25.03 -29.52 16.44
C THR A 150 -25.55 -30.39 17.60
N PHE A 151 -24.79 -30.48 18.70
CA PHE A 151 -25.21 -31.24 19.89
C PHE A 151 -25.92 -30.32 20.90
N PRO A 152 -27.21 -30.57 21.26
CA PRO A 152 -27.96 -29.72 22.17
C PRO A 152 -27.28 -29.51 23.52
N THR A 153 -26.69 -30.59 24.10
CA THR A 153 -26.04 -30.59 25.43
C THR A 153 -24.79 -29.72 25.52
N ILE A 154 -24.01 -29.63 24.45
CA ILE A 154 -22.72 -28.94 24.44
C ILE A 154 -22.70 -27.75 23.45
N ARG A 155 -23.84 -27.37 22.94
CA ARG A 155 -24.01 -26.24 21.99
C ARG A 155 -23.37 -24.95 22.48
N SER A 156 -23.48 -24.68 23.78
CA SER A 156 -22.87 -23.51 24.42
C SER A 156 -21.34 -23.48 24.29
N ILE A 157 -20.70 -24.64 24.32
CA ILE A 157 -19.24 -24.76 24.14
C ILE A 157 -18.88 -24.38 22.70
N GLY A 158 -19.62 -24.89 21.70
CA GLY A 158 -19.40 -24.55 20.29
C GLY A 158 -19.60 -23.07 20.01
N THR A 159 -20.66 -22.46 20.55
CA THR A 159 -20.90 -21.02 20.42
C THR A 159 -19.81 -20.19 21.09
N SER A 160 -19.36 -20.57 22.29
CA SER A 160 -18.27 -19.88 22.98
C SER A 160 -16.95 -19.99 22.23
N LEU A 161 -16.66 -21.15 21.66
CA LEU A 161 -15.46 -21.37 20.84
C LEU A 161 -15.46 -20.45 19.60
N LEU A 162 -16.58 -20.41 18.87
CA LEU A 162 -16.69 -19.54 17.69
C LEU A 162 -16.71 -18.05 18.07
N ALA A 163 -17.35 -17.69 19.16
CA ALA A 163 -17.32 -16.31 19.67
C ALA A 163 -15.89 -15.87 20.04
N SER A 164 -15.15 -16.74 20.74
CA SER A 164 -13.75 -16.49 21.07
C SER A 164 -12.85 -16.40 19.83
N ALA A 165 -13.06 -17.30 18.86
CA ALA A 165 -12.35 -17.25 17.58
C ALA A 165 -12.68 -15.97 16.81
N GLY A 166 -13.94 -15.54 16.82
CA GLY A 166 -14.39 -14.27 16.21
C GLY A 166 -13.74 -13.05 16.87
N LEU A 167 -13.68 -13.03 18.21
CA LEU A 167 -12.99 -11.97 18.94
C LEU A 167 -11.48 -11.95 18.63
N ALA A 168 -10.84 -13.11 18.63
CA ALA A 168 -9.43 -13.23 18.25
C ALA A 168 -9.20 -12.74 16.81
N GLY A 169 -10.12 -13.12 15.87
CA GLY A 169 -10.10 -12.64 14.49
C GLY A 169 -10.22 -11.12 14.38
N LEU A 170 -11.09 -10.50 15.20
CA LEU A 170 -11.23 -9.04 15.25
C LEU A 170 -9.93 -8.36 15.71
N VAL A 171 -9.30 -8.87 16.77
CA VAL A 171 -8.03 -8.33 17.28
C VAL A 171 -6.92 -8.45 16.20
N VAL A 172 -6.81 -9.61 15.57
CA VAL A 172 -5.86 -9.83 14.46
C VAL A 172 -6.18 -8.91 13.29
N GLY A 173 -7.46 -8.76 12.91
CA GLY A 173 -7.90 -7.87 11.83
C GLY A 173 -7.51 -6.41 12.07
N ILE A 174 -7.68 -5.91 13.29
CA ILE A 174 -7.25 -4.55 13.68
C ILE A 174 -5.72 -4.43 13.63
N ALA A 175 -5.00 -5.43 14.14
CA ALA A 175 -3.52 -5.44 14.10
C ALA A 175 -2.97 -5.47 12.65
N MET A 176 -3.70 -6.10 11.72
CA MET A 176 -3.32 -6.19 10.30
C MET A 176 -3.78 -4.99 9.45
N ARG A 177 -4.48 -4.00 10.04
CA ARG A 177 -4.99 -2.84 9.31
C ARG A 177 -3.93 -2.14 8.42
N PRO A 178 -2.69 -1.87 8.87
CA PRO A 178 -1.68 -1.22 8.04
C PRO A 178 -1.29 -2.05 6.79
N THR A 179 -1.20 -3.37 6.96
CA THR A 179 -0.88 -4.29 5.86
C THR A 179 -2.00 -4.31 4.81
N LEU A 180 -3.26 -4.40 5.27
CA LEU A 180 -4.42 -4.34 4.38
C LEU A 180 -4.53 -3.00 3.67
N ALA A 181 -4.28 -1.89 4.37
CA ALA A 181 -4.25 -0.55 3.77
C ALA A 181 -3.22 -0.47 2.63
N SER A 182 -2.00 -0.98 2.84
CA SER A 182 -0.97 -1.02 1.79
C SER A 182 -1.35 -1.90 0.59
N LEU A 183 -2.01 -3.04 0.81
CA LEU A 183 -2.48 -3.90 -0.28
C LEU A 183 -3.59 -3.21 -1.10
N VAL A 184 -4.56 -2.60 -0.43
CA VAL A 184 -5.64 -1.83 -1.10
C VAL A 184 -5.05 -0.64 -1.86
N ALA A 185 -4.10 0.08 -1.25
CA ALA A 185 -3.38 1.16 -1.90
C ALA A 185 -2.63 0.68 -3.16
N GLY A 186 -2.01 -0.50 -3.11
CA GLY A 186 -1.35 -1.12 -4.28
C GLY A 186 -2.31 -1.36 -5.44
N ILE A 187 -3.50 -1.89 -5.18
CA ILE A 187 -4.54 -2.07 -6.19
C ILE A 187 -4.99 -0.72 -6.74
N GLN A 188 -5.23 0.25 -5.87
CA GLN A 188 -5.66 1.58 -6.27
C GLN A 188 -4.60 2.28 -7.13
N ILE A 189 -3.32 2.22 -6.74
CA ILE A 189 -2.19 2.78 -7.51
C ILE A 189 -2.11 2.11 -8.89
N ALA A 190 -2.27 0.80 -8.96
CA ALA A 190 -2.25 0.06 -10.23
C ALA A 190 -3.37 0.52 -11.18
N LEU A 191 -4.57 0.81 -10.65
CA LEU A 191 -5.72 1.26 -11.44
C LEU A 191 -5.65 2.74 -11.82
N THR A 192 -5.28 3.63 -10.89
CA THR A 192 -5.32 5.10 -11.07
C THR A 192 -3.99 5.70 -11.51
N GLN A 193 -2.89 4.98 -11.32
CA GLN A 193 -1.52 5.35 -11.67
C GLN A 193 -1.13 6.78 -11.25
N PRO A 194 -1.29 7.15 -9.97
CA PRO A 194 -0.85 8.45 -9.48
C PRO A 194 0.67 8.61 -9.50
N ILE A 195 1.39 7.50 -9.48
CA ILE A 195 2.85 7.36 -9.59
C ILE A 195 3.19 6.27 -10.60
N ARG A 196 4.34 6.41 -11.28
CA ARG A 196 4.89 5.44 -12.22
C ARG A 196 6.38 5.24 -11.95
N ILE A 197 6.95 4.14 -12.44
CA ILE A 197 8.40 3.94 -12.42
C ILE A 197 9.05 5.08 -13.22
N GLU A 198 10.21 5.56 -12.75
CA GLU A 198 10.95 6.69 -13.30
C GLU A 198 10.31 8.07 -13.05
N ASP A 199 9.13 8.17 -12.40
CA ASP A 199 8.61 9.48 -11.99
C ASP A 199 9.55 10.18 -11.02
N SER A 200 9.75 11.49 -11.26
CA SER A 200 10.49 12.38 -10.36
C SER A 200 9.52 12.91 -9.29
N VAL A 201 9.79 12.57 -8.03
CA VAL A 201 8.89 12.86 -6.91
C VAL A 201 9.62 13.53 -5.76
N VAL A 202 8.86 14.30 -4.96
CA VAL A 202 9.31 14.77 -3.64
C VAL A 202 8.40 14.17 -2.58
N VAL A 203 9.01 13.37 -1.71
CA VAL A 203 8.36 12.66 -0.60
C VAL A 203 9.14 12.94 0.68
N GLU A 204 8.48 13.35 1.75
CA GLU A 204 9.12 13.72 3.03
C GLU A 204 10.24 14.77 2.89
N GLY A 205 10.12 15.68 1.90
CA GLY A 205 11.14 16.69 1.62
C GLY A 205 12.36 16.18 0.83
N GLU A 206 12.44 14.89 0.56
CA GLU A 206 13.48 14.27 -0.23
C GLU A 206 13.07 14.16 -1.71
N TRP A 207 13.93 14.62 -2.61
CA TRP A 207 13.71 14.51 -4.04
C TRP A 207 14.44 13.30 -4.62
N GLY A 208 13.74 12.57 -5.50
CA GLY A 208 14.29 11.38 -6.15
C GLY A 208 13.40 10.84 -7.25
N TRP A 209 13.72 9.64 -7.73
CA TRP A 209 12.98 8.92 -8.77
C TRP A 209 12.43 7.61 -8.23
N ILE A 210 11.25 7.24 -8.68
CA ILE A 210 10.65 5.95 -8.34
C ILE A 210 11.42 4.85 -9.05
N GLU A 211 12.15 4.04 -8.28
CA GLU A 211 12.98 2.92 -8.78
C GLU A 211 12.16 1.63 -8.88
N GLU A 212 11.30 1.38 -7.90
CA GLU A 212 10.47 0.16 -7.84
C GLU A 212 9.12 0.44 -7.17
N ILE A 213 8.07 -0.18 -7.70
CA ILE A 213 6.74 -0.23 -7.07
C ILE A 213 6.46 -1.69 -6.72
N GLY A 214 6.69 -2.04 -5.45
CA GLY A 214 6.44 -3.37 -4.91
C GLY A 214 4.98 -3.58 -4.52
N THR A 215 4.69 -4.71 -3.87
CA THR A 215 3.31 -5.06 -3.45
C THR A 215 2.84 -4.25 -2.24
N THR A 216 3.75 -3.83 -1.37
CA THR A 216 3.43 -3.13 -0.11
C THR A 216 4.19 -1.82 0.07
N HIS A 217 5.20 -1.56 -0.73
CA HIS A 217 6.06 -0.39 -0.63
C HIS A 217 6.55 0.08 -2.00
N VAL A 218 6.99 1.34 -2.05
CA VAL A 218 7.67 1.97 -3.17
C VAL A 218 9.10 2.25 -2.75
N VAL A 219 10.07 2.01 -3.63
CA VAL A 219 11.46 2.38 -3.45
C VAL A 219 11.75 3.61 -4.29
N ILE A 220 12.18 4.69 -3.63
CA ILE A 220 12.56 5.95 -4.28
C ILE A 220 14.08 6.07 -4.18
N ARG A 221 14.75 6.19 -5.30
CA ARG A 221 16.16 6.48 -5.39
C ARG A 221 16.37 7.98 -5.27
N ILE A 222 16.89 8.42 -4.13
CA ILE A 222 17.23 9.82 -3.86
C ILE A 222 18.43 10.26 -4.73
N TRP A 223 18.56 11.55 -4.96
CA TRP A 223 19.62 12.14 -5.80
C TRP A 223 21.04 11.76 -5.33
N ASP A 224 21.24 11.47 -4.03
CA ASP A 224 22.49 11.06 -3.42
C ASP A 224 22.69 9.53 -3.36
N LEU A 225 21.90 8.77 -4.10
CA LEU A 225 21.89 7.31 -4.20
C LEU A 225 21.36 6.56 -2.99
N ARG A 226 20.88 7.21 -1.94
CA ARG A 226 20.09 6.55 -0.87
C ARG A 226 18.75 6.06 -1.44
N ARG A 227 18.18 5.06 -0.80
CA ARG A 227 16.84 4.54 -1.11
C ARG A 227 15.90 4.88 0.04
N LEU A 228 14.86 5.61 -0.29
CA LEU A 228 13.74 5.87 0.61
C LEU A 228 12.66 4.83 0.32
N VAL A 229 12.34 4.01 1.34
CA VAL A 229 11.31 2.96 1.24
C VAL A 229 10.06 3.45 1.93
N VAL A 230 8.96 3.61 1.16
CA VAL A 230 7.72 4.22 1.62
C VAL A 230 6.58 3.23 1.43
N PRO A 231 5.69 3.00 2.41
CA PRO A 231 4.50 2.17 2.25
C PRO A 231 3.60 2.71 1.13
N LEU A 232 2.93 1.82 0.37
CA LEU A 232 2.01 2.23 -0.69
C LEU A 232 0.84 3.08 -0.17
N SER A 233 0.36 2.81 1.06
CA SER A 233 -0.68 3.60 1.70
C SER A 233 -0.31 5.07 1.86
N TYR A 234 0.98 5.40 2.02
CA TYR A 234 1.45 6.78 2.11
C TYR A 234 1.02 7.63 0.90
N PHE A 235 1.17 7.09 -0.31
CA PHE A 235 0.82 7.80 -1.55
C PHE A 235 -0.68 8.03 -1.75
N ILE A 236 -1.51 7.34 -0.96
CA ILE A 236 -2.97 7.53 -0.97
C ILE A 236 -3.41 8.45 0.16
N GLU A 237 -2.74 8.39 1.31
CA GLU A 237 -3.15 9.09 2.54
C GLU A 237 -2.48 10.46 2.68
N HIS A 238 -1.30 10.68 2.06
CA HIS A 238 -0.51 11.90 2.22
C HIS A 238 -0.28 12.63 0.90
N PRO A 239 -0.24 13.96 0.91
CA PRO A 239 0.14 14.73 -0.26
C PRO A 239 1.64 14.54 -0.56
N PHE A 240 1.97 14.39 -1.82
CA PHE A 240 3.33 14.35 -2.35
C PHE A 240 3.39 15.13 -3.65
N GLN A 241 4.60 15.52 -4.08
CA GLN A 241 4.77 16.19 -5.38
C GLN A 241 5.25 15.18 -6.42
N ASN A 242 4.57 15.12 -7.55
CA ASN A 242 5.01 14.39 -8.74
C ASN A 242 5.30 15.41 -9.83
N TRP A 243 6.57 15.55 -10.19
CA TRP A 243 7.04 16.55 -11.12
C TRP A 243 6.97 16.12 -12.58
N THR A 244 6.74 14.84 -12.84
CA THR A 244 6.71 14.26 -14.19
C THR A 244 5.36 13.70 -14.60
N ARG A 245 4.36 13.81 -13.74
CA ARG A 245 3.04 13.18 -13.94
C ARG A 245 2.39 13.50 -15.29
N THR A 246 2.42 14.76 -15.71
CA THR A 246 1.76 15.22 -16.93
C THR A 246 2.78 15.70 -17.96
N ASN A 247 3.75 16.50 -17.51
CA ASN A 247 4.82 17.05 -18.33
C ASN A 247 6.08 17.14 -17.46
N PRO A 248 7.26 16.73 -17.95
CA PRO A 248 8.51 16.82 -17.21
C PRO A 248 9.05 18.26 -17.09
N ASP A 249 8.47 19.23 -17.80
CA ASP A 249 8.91 20.62 -17.79
C ASP A 249 8.68 21.25 -16.41
N LEU A 250 9.71 21.91 -15.89
CA LEU A 250 9.70 22.56 -14.58
C LEU A 250 10.15 23.99 -14.66
N ILE A 251 9.57 24.83 -13.81
CA ILE A 251 10.03 26.19 -13.61
C ILE A 251 11.02 26.22 -12.45
N GLY A 252 12.30 26.47 -12.76
CA GLY A 252 13.34 26.71 -11.78
C GLY A 252 13.24 28.12 -11.21
N THR A 253 13.58 28.26 -9.92
CA THR A 253 13.56 29.55 -9.22
C THR A 253 14.91 29.85 -8.63
N VAL A 254 15.46 31.06 -8.87
CA VAL A 254 16.66 31.59 -8.20
C VAL A 254 16.26 32.85 -7.45
N ALA A 255 16.53 32.87 -6.15
CA ALA A 255 16.39 34.06 -5.31
C ALA A 255 17.77 34.69 -5.06
N LEU A 256 17.87 36.01 -5.18
CA LEU A 256 19.04 36.84 -4.89
C LEU A 256 18.65 38.04 -4.04
N TRP A 257 19.48 38.38 -3.07
CA TRP A 257 19.33 39.60 -2.28
C TRP A 257 20.35 40.62 -2.77
N VAL A 258 19.88 41.81 -3.11
CA VAL A 258 20.68 42.93 -3.66
C VAL A 258 20.35 44.25 -2.98
N ASP A 259 21.31 45.18 -3.01
CA ASP A 259 21.05 46.53 -2.51
C ASP A 259 20.14 47.32 -3.45
N TYR A 260 19.46 48.35 -2.95
CA TYR A 260 18.58 49.25 -3.68
C TYR A 260 19.25 50.02 -4.83
N THR A 261 20.58 50.09 -4.83
CA THR A 261 21.38 50.77 -5.88
C THR A 261 21.47 49.96 -7.17
N VAL A 262 21.03 48.72 -7.18
CA VAL A 262 21.06 47.88 -8.39
C VAL A 262 20.08 48.31 -9.46
N SER A 263 20.49 48.24 -10.71
CA SER A 263 19.60 48.36 -11.85
C SER A 263 18.91 47.03 -12.12
N VAL A 264 17.67 46.88 -11.72
CA VAL A 264 16.85 45.68 -11.96
C VAL A 264 16.74 45.38 -13.45
N GLU A 265 16.65 46.40 -14.30
CA GLU A 265 16.57 46.24 -15.76
C GLU A 265 17.87 45.65 -16.35
N ALA A 266 19.03 46.07 -15.87
CA ALA A 266 20.30 45.50 -16.28
C ALA A 266 20.38 44.01 -15.93
N LEU A 267 19.86 43.60 -14.76
CA LEU A 267 19.80 42.21 -14.38
C LEU A 267 18.80 41.39 -15.21
N ARG A 268 17.69 41.98 -15.69
CA ARG A 268 16.77 41.33 -16.63
C ARG A 268 17.42 41.06 -17.97
N GLN A 269 18.18 42.01 -18.48
CA GLN A 269 18.93 41.83 -19.73
C GLN A 269 20.00 40.77 -19.59
N GLU A 270 20.73 40.80 -18.47
CA GLU A 270 21.77 39.81 -18.21
C GLU A 270 21.20 38.41 -18.01
N LEU A 271 20.08 38.24 -17.28
CA LEU A 271 19.39 36.95 -17.16
C LEU A 271 19.06 36.37 -18.54
N ARG A 272 18.51 37.19 -19.44
CA ARG A 272 18.17 36.76 -20.80
C ARG A 272 19.43 36.35 -21.59
N ARG A 273 20.53 37.10 -21.42
CA ARG A 273 21.82 36.76 -22.04
C ARG A 273 22.36 35.43 -21.52
N ILE A 274 22.35 35.22 -20.20
CA ILE A 274 22.81 33.98 -19.55
C ILE A 274 22.01 32.79 -20.06
N LEU A 275 20.70 32.88 -20.05
CA LEU A 275 19.83 31.80 -20.51
C LEU A 275 20.07 31.44 -21.98
N GLY A 276 20.34 32.42 -22.84
CA GLY A 276 20.69 32.16 -24.24
C GLY A 276 22.02 31.45 -24.47
N THR A 277 22.86 31.29 -23.44
CA THR A 277 24.15 30.58 -23.54
C THR A 277 24.13 29.15 -23.08
N THR A 278 23.01 28.66 -22.53
CA THR A 278 22.88 27.28 -22.02
C THR A 278 21.84 26.48 -22.78
N ALA A 279 22.10 25.18 -22.96
CA ALA A 279 21.15 24.25 -23.58
C ALA A 279 20.06 23.75 -22.60
N ASP A 280 20.22 23.98 -21.29
CA ASP A 280 19.31 23.51 -20.26
C ASP A 280 18.03 24.36 -20.17
N TRP A 281 18.08 25.58 -20.71
CA TRP A 281 16.88 26.42 -20.81
C TRP A 281 15.98 25.96 -21.94
N LYS A 282 14.70 25.72 -21.65
CA LYS A 282 13.73 25.29 -22.65
C LYS A 282 13.33 26.42 -23.62
N GLY A 283 13.26 27.68 -23.15
CA GLY A 283 13.04 28.86 -23.98
C GLY A 283 11.71 29.57 -23.78
N ASP A 284 10.79 29.07 -22.96
CA ASP A 284 9.45 29.63 -22.80
C ASP A 284 9.38 30.65 -21.65
N VAL A 285 10.13 30.47 -20.57
CA VAL A 285 10.08 31.30 -19.37
C VAL A 285 11.43 31.95 -19.07
N CYS A 286 11.45 33.29 -19.08
CA CYS A 286 12.58 34.13 -18.67
C CYS A 286 12.03 35.37 -17.97
N VAL A 287 11.90 35.33 -16.63
CA VAL A 287 11.28 36.40 -15.85
C VAL A 287 12.17 36.75 -14.66
N LEU A 288 12.41 38.05 -14.41
CA LEU A 288 13.05 38.53 -13.18
C LEU A 288 12.17 39.63 -12.55
N GLN A 289 11.80 39.38 -11.30
CA GLN A 289 10.89 40.23 -10.53
C GLN A 289 11.50 40.55 -9.18
N VAL A 290 11.17 41.75 -8.67
CA VAL A 290 11.35 42.09 -7.26
C VAL A 290 10.18 41.47 -6.50
N THR A 291 10.45 40.55 -5.58
CA THR A 291 9.42 39.83 -4.81
C THR A 291 9.28 40.35 -3.39
N GLU A 292 10.32 41.01 -2.87
CA GLU A 292 10.32 41.56 -1.53
C GLU A 292 11.26 42.77 -1.47
N ALA A 293 10.90 43.76 -0.65
CA ALA A 293 11.71 44.94 -0.37
C ALA A 293 11.75 45.14 1.15
N THR A 294 12.92 44.88 1.74
CA THR A 294 13.13 45.08 3.17
C THR A 294 13.82 46.41 3.45
N ASP A 295 14.03 46.75 4.72
CA ASP A 295 14.80 47.90 5.15
C ASP A 295 16.28 47.91 4.68
N ARG A 296 16.80 46.71 4.23
CA ARG A 296 18.20 46.52 3.92
C ARG A 296 18.49 46.07 2.49
N ALA A 297 17.56 45.36 1.87
CA ALA A 297 17.80 44.72 0.57
C ALA A 297 16.51 44.46 -0.20
N LEU A 298 16.65 44.34 -1.52
CA LEU A 298 15.62 43.84 -2.43
C LEU A 298 15.81 42.35 -2.64
N GLN A 299 14.75 41.56 -2.57
CA GLN A 299 14.76 40.18 -3.05
C GLN A 299 14.35 40.15 -4.52
N LEU A 300 15.22 39.62 -5.34
CA LEU A 300 14.97 39.35 -6.75
C LEU A 300 14.68 37.87 -6.94
N ARG A 301 13.65 37.56 -7.70
CA ARG A 301 13.33 36.18 -8.09
C ARG A 301 13.43 36.06 -9.60
N ALA A 302 14.37 35.22 -10.07
CA ALA A 302 14.45 34.80 -11.45
C ALA A 302 13.70 33.48 -11.62
N LEU A 303 12.87 33.42 -12.66
CA LEU A 303 12.13 32.23 -13.09
C LEU A 303 12.63 31.82 -14.48
N MET A 304 12.90 30.53 -14.65
CA MET A 304 13.34 29.95 -15.91
C MET A 304 12.80 28.52 -16.03
N ASP A 305 12.50 28.06 -17.20
CA ASP A 305 11.99 26.72 -17.47
C ASP A 305 13.08 25.79 -17.96
N ALA A 306 12.92 24.51 -17.60
CA ALA A 306 13.80 23.43 -18.03
C ALA A 306 12.98 22.19 -18.37
N ARG A 307 13.54 21.29 -19.20
CA ARG A 307 12.85 20.10 -19.72
C ARG A 307 12.70 18.96 -18.73
N ASN A 308 13.45 18.96 -17.65
CA ASN A 308 13.37 17.95 -16.60
C ASN A 308 13.95 18.47 -15.28
N ALA A 309 13.77 17.70 -14.21
CA ALA A 309 14.16 18.06 -12.85
C ALA A 309 15.68 18.26 -12.67
N SER A 310 16.51 17.41 -13.29
CA SER A 310 17.98 17.55 -13.22
C SER A 310 18.45 18.83 -13.92
N GLN A 311 17.98 19.08 -15.14
CA GLN A 311 18.28 20.31 -15.87
C GLN A 311 17.78 21.56 -15.14
N ALA A 312 16.61 21.48 -14.49
CA ALA A 312 16.10 22.59 -13.68
C ALA A 312 17.04 22.92 -12.49
N TRP A 313 17.62 21.90 -11.87
CA TRP A 313 18.58 22.09 -10.81
C TRP A 313 19.87 22.73 -11.32
N ASP A 314 20.47 22.16 -12.36
CA ASP A 314 21.72 22.64 -12.95
C ASP A 314 21.58 24.06 -13.48
N LEU A 315 20.48 24.36 -14.18
CA LEU A 315 20.13 25.69 -14.66
C LEU A 315 20.01 26.71 -13.51
N ARG A 316 19.41 26.34 -12.39
CA ARG A 316 19.31 27.21 -11.20
C ARG A 316 20.69 27.53 -10.63
N CYS A 317 21.58 26.54 -10.54
CA CYS A 317 22.94 26.75 -10.07
C CYS A 317 23.72 27.63 -11.03
N TYR A 318 23.68 27.35 -12.32
CA TYR A 318 24.35 28.11 -13.36
C TYR A 318 23.91 29.57 -13.39
N VAL A 319 22.61 29.82 -13.43
CA VAL A 319 22.06 31.17 -13.44
C VAL A 319 22.43 31.94 -12.16
N ARG A 320 22.35 31.29 -10.99
CA ARG A 320 22.73 31.91 -9.71
C ARG A 320 24.20 32.34 -9.72
N GLU A 321 25.10 31.48 -10.13
CA GLU A 321 26.54 31.78 -10.20
C GLU A 321 26.84 32.90 -11.18
N LYS A 322 26.24 32.86 -12.36
CA LYS A 322 26.43 33.89 -13.39
C LYS A 322 25.88 35.25 -12.99
N LEU A 323 24.71 35.31 -12.35
CA LEU A 323 24.17 36.58 -11.84
C LEU A 323 25.01 37.12 -10.69
N ILE A 324 25.51 36.27 -9.80
CA ILE A 324 26.45 36.72 -8.73
C ILE A 324 27.72 37.26 -9.37
N GLN A 325 28.31 36.58 -10.34
CA GLN A 325 29.49 37.05 -11.05
C GLN A 325 29.24 38.42 -11.70
N PHE A 326 28.14 38.59 -12.40
CA PHE A 326 27.79 39.86 -13.02
C PHE A 326 27.64 41.00 -11.99
N LEU A 327 27.03 40.72 -10.83
CA LEU A 327 26.88 41.71 -9.74
C LEU A 327 28.25 42.09 -9.18
N GLN A 328 29.18 41.16 -9.00
CA GLN A 328 30.51 41.41 -8.51
C GLN A 328 31.36 42.26 -9.47
N GLU A 329 31.24 42.01 -10.77
CA GLU A 329 32.01 42.70 -11.81
C GLU A 329 31.48 44.08 -12.14
N ARG A 330 30.14 44.22 -12.26
CA ARG A 330 29.52 45.44 -12.77
C ARG A 330 28.85 46.31 -11.70
N TYR A 331 28.42 45.69 -10.60
CA TYR A 331 27.67 46.39 -9.54
C TYR A 331 28.17 45.97 -8.13
N PRO A 332 29.48 46.08 -7.83
CA PRO A 332 30.04 45.63 -6.55
C PRO A 332 29.41 46.41 -5.35
N GLN A 333 28.94 47.65 -5.59
CA GLN A 333 28.26 48.47 -4.60
C GLN A 333 26.84 47.99 -4.30
N SER A 334 26.24 47.15 -5.17
CA SER A 334 24.88 46.68 -5.02
C SER A 334 24.78 45.28 -4.35
N LEU A 335 25.91 44.73 -3.89
CA LEU A 335 25.90 43.62 -2.99
C LEU A 335 25.36 44.03 -1.61
N PRO A 336 24.68 43.17 -0.86
CA PRO A 336 24.13 43.50 0.45
C PRO A 336 25.18 44.08 1.37
N ARG A 337 24.90 45.29 1.92
CA ARG A 337 25.79 46.02 2.80
C ARG A 337 25.08 46.37 4.09
N PHE A 338 25.85 46.37 5.18
CA PHE A 338 25.37 46.95 6.43
C PHE A 338 25.65 48.42 6.44
N ARG A 339 24.62 49.27 6.54
CA ARG A 339 24.75 50.73 6.68
C ARG A 339 24.60 51.06 8.16
N ALA A 340 25.63 51.60 8.80
CA ALA A 340 25.59 52.08 10.17
C ALA A 340 26.09 53.52 10.20
N ASP A 341 25.23 54.43 10.67
CA ASP A 341 25.70 55.79 11.00
C ASP A 341 26.37 55.77 12.35
N ILE A 342 27.69 55.79 12.34
CA ILE A 342 28.51 55.86 13.56
C ILE A 342 28.63 57.35 13.91
N GLN A 343 27.85 57.83 14.88
CA GLN A 343 28.10 59.13 15.48
C GLN A 343 29.31 59.02 16.39
N THR A 344 30.43 59.49 15.92
CA THR A 344 31.63 59.68 16.78
C THR A 344 31.36 60.88 17.68
N PHE A 345 30.99 60.66 18.91
CA PHE A 345 31.07 61.71 19.94
C PHE A 345 32.53 62.07 20.16
N SER A 346 32.94 63.25 19.68
CA SER A 346 34.23 63.79 20.06
C SER A 346 34.23 64.04 21.57
N SER A 347 35.28 63.56 22.24
CA SER A 347 35.45 63.60 23.71
C SER A 347 35.60 65.03 24.29
N GLY A 348 34.79 65.97 23.82
CA GLY A 348 34.84 67.43 24.22
C GLY A 348 33.47 68.07 24.49
N GLN A 349 32.32 67.38 24.15
CA GLN A 349 31.02 67.93 24.50
C GLN A 349 30.43 67.20 25.70
N LYS A 350 30.41 67.85 26.87
CA LYS A 350 29.61 67.41 28.02
C LYS A 350 28.17 67.35 27.62
N GLY A 351 27.54 66.17 27.59
CA GLY A 351 26.13 65.95 27.38
C GLY A 351 25.32 66.58 28.51
N PRO A 352 24.04 66.99 28.27
CA PRO A 352 23.20 67.68 29.23
C PRO A 352 22.72 66.77 30.43
N TYR A 353 23.23 65.57 30.60
CA TYR A 353 22.85 64.67 31.70
C TYR A 353 24.07 64.13 32.42
N ASP A 354 24.79 65.02 33.20
CA ASP A 354 25.79 64.61 34.15
C ASP A 354 25.10 64.39 35.49
N HIS A 355 24.45 63.22 35.70
CA HIS A 355 24.03 62.81 37.03
C HIS A 355 25.05 61.82 37.55
N ASN A 356 25.80 62.26 38.57
CA ASN A 356 26.64 61.47 39.42
C ASN A 356 25.93 60.18 39.88
N VAL A 357 26.17 59.07 39.28
CA VAL A 357 25.83 57.74 39.81
C VAL A 357 27.09 57.21 40.50
N PRO A 358 27.06 56.96 41.79
CA PRO A 358 28.22 56.39 42.49
C PRO A 358 28.41 54.94 42.03
N VAL A 359 29.63 54.65 41.56
CA VAL A 359 30.03 53.26 41.18
C VAL A 359 30.08 52.41 42.47
N SER A 360 29.12 51.56 42.63
CA SER A 360 29.16 50.54 43.70
C SER A 360 30.10 49.39 43.23
N ASN A 361 31.26 49.33 43.84
CA ASN A 361 32.18 48.19 43.76
C ASN A 361 31.57 46.98 44.51
N SER A 362 30.95 46.10 43.83
CA SER A 362 30.61 44.75 44.36
C SER A 362 31.43 43.71 43.61
N PRO A 363 32.19 42.85 44.30
CA PRO A 363 33.00 41.83 43.64
C PRO A 363 32.09 40.68 43.12
N VAL A 364 32.28 40.37 41.84
CA VAL A 364 31.64 39.20 41.21
C VAL A 364 32.22 37.92 41.83
N ARG A 365 31.40 37.18 42.58
CA ARG A 365 31.72 35.79 42.97
C ARG A 365 31.60 34.89 41.73
N ARG A 366 32.73 34.28 41.36
CA ARG A 366 32.74 33.07 40.52
C ARG A 366 32.23 31.91 41.37
N ASN A 367 31.19 31.26 40.90
CA ASN A 367 30.85 29.90 41.34
C ASN A 367 31.34 28.93 40.25
N GLU A 368 32.05 27.93 40.78
CA GLU A 368 32.57 26.75 40.07
C GLU A 368 31.44 25.87 39.51
#